data_e46941abce3f9324456be61ce1aad4e4
#
_entry.id   e46941abce3f9324456be61ce1aad4e4
#
_cell.length_a   1.000
_cell.length_b   1.000
_cell.length_c   1.000
_cell.angle_alpha   90.00
_cell.angle_beta   90.00
_cell.angle_gamma   90.00
#
_symmetry.space_group_name_H-M   'P 1'
#
loop_
_entity.id
_entity.type
_entity.pdbx_description
1 polymer ?
#
loop_
_entity_poly.entity_id
_entity_poly.type
_entity_poly.pdbx_seq_one_letter_code
_entity_poly.pdbx_strand_id
1 'polypeptide(L)'
;CEFDLSINVAVHQRGRPSMRCLHMTNRSGASGGPPDLLLVNADVLTLDANGARHQAIAVKGGRIAATGDEASVRAMADAGTRCIDLGGRLATPGLIDGHAHMDREGLKDMLPSLAGCRRIDDVLDRIEALAKATPEGDWIVTMPIGEPPFYDNVPGCLAEGRFPTRHDLDRVAPNHPVYIRAIWGHWRNTLPLVSIANSQALKR
;
A
#
# COMPACT_ATOMS: atom_id res chain seq x y z
N CYS A 1 -14.18 -14.76 -15.95
CA CYS A 1 -13.91 -13.69 -14.96
C CYS A 1 -13.88 -12.37 -15.70
N GLU A 2 -14.96 -11.58 -15.58
CA GLU A 2 -14.99 -10.21 -16.09
C GLU A 2 -14.22 -9.35 -15.09
N PHE A 3 -13.13 -8.73 -15.55
CA PHE A 3 -12.40 -7.73 -14.77
C PHE A 3 -13.18 -6.42 -14.80
N ASP A 4 -13.62 -5.98 -13.65
CA ASP A 4 -14.25 -4.67 -13.45
C ASP A 4 -13.14 -3.60 -13.44
N LEU A 5 -12.96 -2.91 -14.58
CA LEU A 5 -11.99 -1.83 -14.74
C LEU A 5 -12.56 -0.55 -14.14
N SER A 6 -12.24 -0.29 -12.87
CA SER A 6 -12.49 1.00 -12.24
C SER A 6 -11.52 2.05 -12.80
N ILE A 7 -12.06 3.15 -13.35
CA ILE A 7 -11.23 4.27 -13.80
C ILE A 7 -10.95 5.16 -12.59
N ASN A 8 -9.73 5.13 -12.08
CA ASN A 8 -9.26 6.05 -11.08
C ASN A 8 -8.52 7.20 -11.80
N VAL A 9 -9.05 8.41 -11.74
CA VAL A 9 -8.35 9.60 -12.23
C VAL A 9 -7.58 10.21 -11.07
N ALA A 10 -6.26 10.10 -11.10
CA ALA A 10 -5.39 10.76 -10.15
C ALA A 10 -5.23 12.23 -10.56
N VAL A 11 -5.87 13.15 -9.84
CA VAL A 11 -5.71 14.60 -10.05
C VAL A 11 -4.68 15.12 -9.06
N HIS A 12 -3.49 15.45 -9.53
CA HIS A 12 -2.46 16.07 -8.71
C HIS A 12 -2.72 17.58 -8.58
N GLN A 13 -3.08 18.05 -7.38
CA GLN A 13 -3.18 19.49 -7.08
C GLN A 13 -1.80 19.99 -6.61
N ARG A 14 -1.24 21.01 -7.30
CA ARG A 14 -0.06 21.72 -6.80
C ARG A 14 -0.40 22.36 -5.45
N GLY A 15 0.24 21.87 -4.38
CA GLY A 15 0.19 22.46 -3.04
C GLY A 15 -0.61 21.70 -1.96
N ARG A 16 -1.32 20.62 -2.27
CA ARG A 16 -1.88 19.67 -1.28
C ARG A 16 -1.99 18.28 -1.88
N PRO A 17 -1.54 17.21 -1.20
CA PRO A 17 -1.79 15.84 -1.65
C PRO A 17 -3.24 15.46 -1.33
N SER A 18 -4.15 15.72 -2.23
CA SER A 18 -5.50 15.14 -2.18
C SER A 18 -5.74 14.36 -3.45
N MET A 19 -5.59 13.04 -3.35
CA MET A 19 -6.00 12.10 -4.37
C MET A 19 -7.52 11.98 -4.30
N ARG A 20 -8.25 12.51 -5.27
CA ARG A 20 -9.68 12.21 -5.41
C ARG A 20 -9.82 11.04 -6.36
N CYS A 21 -10.09 9.85 -5.80
CA CYS A 21 -10.57 8.71 -6.58
C CYS A 21 -12.05 8.94 -6.93
N LEU A 22 -12.35 9.05 -8.20
CA LEU A 22 -13.73 8.92 -8.70
C LEU A 22 -14.00 7.43 -8.87
N HIS A 23 -14.72 6.85 -7.91
CA HIS A 23 -15.14 5.45 -7.99
C HIS A 23 -16.30 5.34 -8.97
N MET A 24 -16.12 4.67 -10.09
CA MET A 24 -17.16 4.41 -11.08
C MET A 24 -17.49 2.92 -11.07
N THR A 25 -18.73 2.56 -10.72
CA THR A 25 -19.20 1.18 -10.76
C THR A 25 -19.62 0.79 -12.17
N ASN A 26 -19.17 -0.38 -12.60
CA ASN A 26 -19.50 -0.95 -13.92
C ASN A 26 -20.92 -1.53 -13.93
N ARG A 27 -21.80 -1.01 -14.78
CA ARG A 27 -23.00 -1.72 -15.26
C ARG A 27 -22.89 -1.83 -16.78
N SER A 28 -22.96 -3.06 -17.27
CA SER A 28 -22.88 -3.42 -18.67
C SER A 28 -23.99 -2.73 -19.51
N GLY A 29 -23.58 -2.02 -20.56
CA GLY A 29 -24.48 -1.49 -21.58
C GLY A 29 -23.90 -0.24 -22.25
N ALA A 30 -23.22 -0.42 -23.39
CA ALA A 30 -22.95 0.70 -24.29
C ALA A 30 -24.27 1.16 -24.93
N SER A 31 -25.02 2.05 -24.26
CA SER A 31 -26.19 2.69 -24.84
C SER A 31 -25.72 3.89 -25.64
N GLY A 32 -26.07 3.98 -26.92
CA GLY A 32 -25.87 5.17 -27.74
C GLY A 32 -26.52 6.41 -27.06
N GLY A 33 -25.88 7.55 -27.15
CA GLY A 33 -26.34 8.80 -26.56
C GLY A 33 -25.18 9.61 -25.97
N PRO A 34 -25.43 10.85 -25.52
CA PRO A 34 -24.40 11.74 -25.00
C PRO A 34 -23.73 11.16 -23.76
N PRO A 35 -22.48 11.51 -23.47
CA PRO A 35 -21.75 11.07 -22.30
C PRO A 35 -22.30 11.69 -21.01
N ASP A 36 -22.15 11.00 -19.88
CA ASP A 36 -22.55 11.48 -18.57
C ASP A 36 -21.52 12.47 -17.98
N LEU A 37 -20.25 12.30 -18.38
CA LEU A 37 -19.14 13.09 -17.88
C LEU A 37 -18.09 13.31 -18.97
N LEU A 38 -17.58 14.52 -19.05
CA LEU A 38 -16.36 14.87 -19.79
C LEU A 38 -15.25 15.26 -18.80
N LEU A 39 -14.04 14.77 -19.05
CA LEU A 39 -12.81 15.30 -18.47
C LEU A 39 -12.08 16.00 -19.60
N VAL A 40 -11.83 17.29 -19.48
CA VAL A 40 -11.28 18.14 -20.54
C VAL A 40 -10.05 18.90 -20.08
N ASN A 41 -9.34 19.55 -21.02
CA ASN A 41 -8.12 20.28 -20.73
C ASN A 41 -7.16 19.39 -19.90
N ALA A 42 -6.94 18.19 -20.37
CA ALA A 42 -6.13 17.15 -19.71
C ALA A 42 -4.92 16.77 -20.55
N ASP A 43 -3.91 16.21 -19.90
CA ASP A 43 -2.86 15.44 -20.53
C ASP A 43 -3.18 13.95 -20.28
N VAL A 44 -3.94 13.34 -21.18
CA VAL A 44 -4.41 11.95 -21.03
C VAL A 44 -3.36 10.99 -21.58
N LEU A 45 -2.83 10.14 -20.72
CA LEU A 45 -1.96 9.03 -21.09
C LEU A 45 -2.77 7.73 -21.11
N THR A 46 -2.98 7.15 -22.30
CA THR A 46 -3.87 5.99 -22.44
C THR A 46 -3.26 4.69 -21.95
N LEU A 47 -1.93 4.57 -21.98
CA LEU A 47 -1.16 3.35 -21.71
C LEU A 47 -1.59 2.16 -22.59
N ASP A 48 -2.18 2.45 -23.75
CA ASP A 48 -2.42 1.45 -24.77
C ASP A 48 -1.12 1.06 -25.52
N ALA A 49 -1.20 0.10 -26.43
CA ALA A 49 -0.03 -0.37 -27.19
C ALA A 49 0.66 0.74 -27.99
N ASN A 50 -0.05 1.83 -28.33
CA ASN A 50 0.47 2.94 -29.12
C ASN A 50 1.03 4.07 -28.24
N GLY A 51 0.76 4.05 -26.91
CA GLY A 51 1.16 5.10 -25.99
C GLY A 51 0.53 6.46 -26.33
N ALA A 52 -0.70 6.47 -26.81
CA ALA A 52 -1.36 7.66 -27.28
C ALA A 52 -1.56 8.70 -26.15
N ARG A 53 -1.45 9.98 -26.51
CA ARG A 53 -1.78 11.12 -25.63
C ARG A 53 -2.95 11.89 -26.20
N HIS A 54 -3.92 12.20 -25.35
CA HIS A 54 -5.14 12.88 -25.70
C HIS A 54 -5.38 14.08 -24.77
N GLN A 55 -6.37 14.93 -25.10
CA GLN A 55 -6.68 16.14 -24.34
C GLN A 55 -7.97 16.00 -23.52
N ALA A 56 -8.79 15.00 -23.83
CA ALA A 56 -10.07 14.82 -23.17
C ALA A 56 -10.52 13.36 -23.16
N ILE A 57 -11.43 13.06 -22.21
CA ILE A 57 -12.08 11.76 -22.02
C ILE A 57 -13.59 11.98 -21.93
N ALA A 58 -14.37 11.20 -22.68
CA ALA A 58 -15.81 11.07 -22.50
C ALA A 58 -16.12 9.78 -21.74
N VAL A 59 -17.00 9.88 -20.75
CA VAL A 59 -17.43 8.74 -19.92
C VAL A 59 -18.94 8.59 -20.04
N LYS A 60 -19.43 7.37 -20.27
CA LYS A 60 -20.83 6.99 -20.31
C LYS A 60 -21.06 5.71 -19.51
N GLY A 61 -22.04 5.74 -18.60
CA GLY A 61 -22.38 4.55 -17.79
C GLY A 61 -21.19 3.95 -17.04
N GLY A 62 -20.25 4.80 -16.57
CA GLY A 62 -19.04 4.36 -15.87
C GLY A 62 -17.93 3.81 -16.78
N ARG A 63 -18.05 3.91 -18.10
CA ARG A 63 -17.03 3.44 -19.07
C ARG A 63 -16.47 4.59 -19.89
N ILE A 64 -15.23 4.47 -20.34
CA ILE A 64 -14.68 5.38 -21.36
C ILE A 64 -15.42 5.13 -22.66
N ALA A 65 -16.13 6.15 -23.13
CA ALA A 65 -16.83 6.14 -24.41
C ALA A 65 -15.95 6.63 -25.54
N ALA A 66 -15.10 7.63 -25.27
CA ALA A 66 -14.14 8.16 -26.24
C ALA A 66 -12.97 8.86 -25.52
N THR A 67 -11.84 8.91 -26.21
CA THR A 67 -10.70 9.79 -25.88
C THR A 67 -10.24 10.49 -27.16
N GLY A 68 -9.69 11.70 -27.08
CA GLY A 68 -9.26 12.42 -28.26
C GLY A 68 -8.86 13.87 -27.97
N ASP A 69 -8.85 14.67 -29.02
CA ASP A 69 -8.74 16.12 -28.91
C ASP A 69 -9.96 16.70 -28.17
N GLU A 70 -9.75 17.81 -27.48
CA GLU A 70 -10.78 18.38 -26.62
C GLU A 70 -12.03 18.83 -27.41
N ALA A 71 -11.85 19.36 -28.60
CA ALA A 71 -12.97 19.88 -29.42
C ALA A 71 -13.90 18.74 -29.85
N SER A 72 -13.34 17.62 -30.33
CA SER A 72 -14.11 16.46 -30.76
C SER A 72 -14.85 15.81 -29.57
N VAL A 73 -14.22 15.71 -28.40
CA VAL A 73 -14.85 15.14 -27.22
C VAL A 73 -15.95 16.05 -26.66
N ARG A 74 -15.73 17.38 -26.64
CA ARG A 74 -16.75 18.35 -26.22
C ARG A 74 -17.98 18.33 -27.14
N ALA A 75 -17.80 18.08 -28.41
CA ALA A 75 -18.92 17.99 -29.38
C ALA A 75 -19.89 16.84 -29.10
N MET A 76 -19.51 15.87 -28.28
CA MET A 76 -20.34 14.73 -27.87
C MET A 76 -21.31 15.09 -26.72
N ALA A 77 -21.09 16.23 -26.03
CA ALA A 77 -21.86 16.63 -24.86
C ALA A 77 -23.23 17.14 -25.20
N ASP A 78 -24.16 16.98 -24.26
CA ASP A 78 -25.46 17.67 -24.26
C ASP A 78 -25.64 18.47 -22.95
N ALA A 79 -26.86 19.03 -22.76
CA ALA A 79 -27.18 19.84 -21.57
C ALA A 79 -27.10 19.03 -20.24
N GLY A 80 -27.18 17.71 -20.28
CA GLY A 80 -27.07 16.83 -19.11
C GLY A 80 -25.65 16.37 -18.82
N THR A 81 -24.72 16.60 -19.72
CA THR A 81 -23.33 16.15 -19.57
C THR A 81 -22.56 16.99 -18.56
N ARG A 82 -22.06 16.37 -17.51
CA ARG A 82 -21.16 17.03 -16.56
C ARG A 82 -19.77 17.22 -17.18
N CYS A 83 -19.18 18.41 -17.04
CA CYS A 83 -17.83 18.70 -17.52
C CYS A 83 -16.90 19.06 -16.35
N ILE A 84 -15.72 18.42 -16.31
CA ILE A 84 -14.64 18.71 -15.35
C ILE A 84 -13.41 19.16 -16.13
N ASP A 85 -12.97 20.40 -15.90
CA ASP A 85 -11.71 20.93 -16.41
C ASP A 85 -10.56 20.45 -15.52
N LEU A 86 -9.59 19.75 -16.09
CA LEU A 86 -8.42 19.24 -15.39
C LEU A 86 -7.26 20.23 -15.36
N GLY A 87 -7.36 21.38 -16.04
CA GLY A 87 -6.33 22.43 -15.99
C GLY A 87 -4.96 21.97 -16.47
N GLY A 88 -4.89 21.16 -17.51
CA GLY A 88 -3.66 20.60 -18.07
C GLY A 88 -3.04 19.46 -17.23
N ARG A 89 -3.76 18.93 -16.24
CA ARG A 89 -3.24 17.86 -15.38
C ARG A 89 -3.23 16.52 -16.10
N LEU A 90 -2.27 15.67 -15.66
CA LEU A 90 -2.16 14.29 -16.12
C LEU A 90 -3.37 13.47 -15.69
N ALA A 91 -3.95 12.75 -16.63
CA ALA A 91 -4.96 11.71 -16.41
C ALA A 91 -4.45 10.37 -16.92
N THR A 92 -4.43 9.36 -16.07
CA THR A 92 -3.96 8.00 -16.40
C THR A 92 -5.01 6.98 -15.96
N PRO A 93 -5.00 5.76 -16.53
CA PRO A 93 -5.65 4.62 -15.90
C PRO A 93 -5.24 4.48 -14.44
N GLY A 94 -6.15 3.97 -13.58
CA GLY A 94 -5.84 3.71 -12.18
C GLY A 94 -4.66 2.74 -12.04
N LEU A 95 -3.88 2.93 -10.97
CA LEU A 95 -2.81 2.01 -10.64
C LEU A 95 -3.41 0.67 -10.23
N ILE A 96 -2.97 -0.40 -10.89
CA ILE A 96 -3.35 -1.78 -10.57
C ILE A 96 -2.09 -2.49 -10.13
N ASP A 97 -2.05 -2.90 -8.86
CA ASP A 97 -1.00 -3.78 -8.38
C ASP A 97 -1.42 -5.23 -8.64
N GLY A 98 -0.77 -5.87 -9.58
CA GLY A 98 -1.04 -7.27 -9.95
C GLY A 98 -0.57 -8.28 -8.91
N HIS A 99 0.19 -7.85 -7.90
CA HIS A 99 0.71 -8.71 -6.83
C HIS A 99 0.90 -7.90 -5.54
N ALA A 100 -0.13 -7.80 -4.73
CA ALA A 100 -0.11 -7.06 -3.46
C ALA A 100 -0.26 -7.99 -2.25
N HIS A 101 0.44 -7.65 -1.17
CA HIS A 101 0.31 -8.30 0.14
C HIS A 101 -0.31 -7.32 1.15
N MET A 102 -1.51 -6.85 0.86
CA MET A 102 -2.23 -5.83 1.64
C MET A 102 -2.43 -6.24 3.11
N ASP A 103 -2.67 -7.53 3.37
CA ASP A 103 -2.77 -8.12 4.70
C ASP A 103 -1.49 -7.91 5.52
N ARG A 104 -0.33 -8.08 4.90
CA ARG A 104 0.97 -7.92 5.55
C ARG A 104 1.35 -6.46 5.77
N GLU A 105 1.03 -5.60 4.81
CA GLU A 105 1.27 -4.17 4.94
C GLU A 105 0.40 -3.58 6.06
N GLY A 106 -0.88 -3.99 6.15
CA GLY A 106 -1.76 -3.58 7.24
C GLY A 106 -1.27 -3.99 8.64
N LEU A 107 -0.59 -5.14 8.76
CA LEU A 107 -0.01 -5.57 10.03
C LEU A 107 1.14 -4.67 10.53
N LYS A 108 1.79 -3.90 9.66
CA LYS A 108 2.87 -2.99 10.05
C LYS A 108 2.37 -1.88 10.99
N ASP A 109 1.14 -1.45 10.84
CA ASP A 109 0.53 -0.43 11.69
C ASP A 109 -0.13 -1.02 12.94
N MET A 110 -0.39 -2.33 12.95
CA MET A 110 -1.09 -3.02 14.05
C MET A 110 -0.12 -3.64 15.08
N LEU A 111 1.05 -4.08 14.64
CA LEU A 111 2.02 -4.77 15.51
C LEU A 111 3.03 -3.78 16.08
N PRO A 112 3.46 -3.96 17.35
CA PRO A 112 4.51 -3.16 17.96
C PRO A 112 5.78 -3.14 17.12
N SER A 113 6.33 -1.95 16.86
CA SER A 113 7.53 -1.75 16.08
C SER A 113 8.80 -1.90 16.95
N LEU A 114 9.83 -2.52 16.38
CA LEU A 114 11.19 -2.56 16.92
C LEU A 114 12.15 -1.63 16.13
N ALA A 115 11.62 -0.73 15.30
CA ALA A 115 12.43 0.27 14.62
C ALA A 115 13.16 1.19 15.61
N GLY A 116 14.37 1.62 15.29
CA GLY A 116 15.18 2.46 16.17
C GLY A 116 15.98 1.71 17.23
N CYS A 117 15.79 0.40 17.41
CA CYS A 117 16.66 -0.39 18.29
C CYS A 117 18.07 -0.50 17.71
N ARG A 118 19.08 -0.17 18.50
CA ARG A 118 20.50 -0.20 18.12
C ARG A 118 21.31 -1.20 18.92
N ARG A 119 20.73 -1.77 19.97
CA ARG A 119 21.30 -2.76 20.86
C ARG A 119 20.27 -3.81 21.21
N ILE A 120 20.72 -4.99 21.62
CA ILE A 120 19.81 -6.02 22.12
C ILE A 120 19.04 -5.51 23.33
N ASP A 121 19.67 -4.75 24.22
CA ASP A 121 18.99 -4.17 25.38
C ASP A 121 17.81 -3.27 24.98
N ASP A 122 17.93 -2.47 23.89
CA ASP A 122 16.80 -1.65 23.40
C ASP A 122 15.61 -2.52 22.96
N VAL A 123 15.88 -3.69 22.38
CA VAL A 123 14.85 -4.67 22.02
C VAL A 123 14.21 -5.25 23.28
N LEU A 124 15.02 -5.61 24.27
CA LEU A 124 14.56 -6.20 25.52
C LEU A 124 13.70 -5.20 26.33
N ASP A 125 14.10 -3.95 26.39
CA ASP A 125 13.32 -2.88 27.06
C ASP A 125 11.92 -2.76 26.44
N ARG A 126 11.82 -2.81 25.11
CA ARG A 126 10.52 -2.78 24.41
C ARG A 126 9.68 -4.02 24.68
N ILE A 127 10.29 -5.21 24.67
CA ILE A 127 9.59 -6.45 24.99
C ILE A 127 9.13 -6.46 26.44
N GLU A 128 9.95 -5.97 27.39
CA GLU A 128 9.58 -5.85 28.80
C GLU A 128 8.38 -4.90 28.98
N ALA A 129 8.40 -3.77 28.29
CA ALA A 129 7.28 -2.81 28.32
C ALA A 129 5.98 -3.45 27.81
N LEU A 130 6.07 -4.22 26.72
CA LEU A 130 4.93 -4.96 26.18
C LEU A 130 4.46 -6.06 27.15
N ALA A 131 5.36 -6.78 27.78
CA ALA A 131 5.02 -7.82 28.77
C ALA A 131 4.27 -7.24 29.97
N LYS A 132 4.67 -6.04 30.43
CA LYS A 132 3.95 -5.33 31.51
C LYS A 132 2.54 -4.85 31.09
N ALA A 133 2.29 -4.63 29.80
CA ALA A 133 1.01 -4.14 29.28
C ALA A 133 0.08 -5.24 28.77
N THR A 134 0.58 -6.46 28.61
CA THR A 134 -0.15 -7.61 28.04
C THR A 134 -0.62 -8.54 29.18
N PRO A 135 -1.84 -9.08 29.15
CA PRO A 135 -2.27 -10.08 30.12
C PRO A 135 -1.35 -11.29 30.15
N GLU A 136 -1.05 -11.81 31.33
CA GLU A 136 -0.13 -12.94 31.49
C GLU A 136 -0.55 -14.16 30.67
N GLY A 137 0.38 -14.75 29.96
CA GLY A 137 0.14 -15.89 29.07
C GLY A 137 -0.28 -15.53 27.65
N ASP A 138 -0.65 -14.28 27.37
CA ASP A 138 -0.97 -13.83 26.02
C ASP A 138 0.30 -13.62 25.18
N TRP A 139 0.12 -13.73 23.86
CA TRP A 139 1.20 -13.59 22.91
C TRP A 139 1.66 -12.14 22.75
N ILE A 140 2.98 -11.97 22.73
CA ILE A 140 3.65 -10.73 22.32
C ILE A 140 4.23 -10.98 20.94
N VAL A 141 3.62 -10.41 19.91
CA VAL A 141 4.08 -10.49 18.52
C VAL A 141 4.51 -9.10 18.07
N THR A 142 5.72 -8.97 17.55
CA THR A 142 6.25 -7.68 17.10
C THR A 142 6.62 -7.70 15.63
N MET A 143 6.78 -6.49 15.06
CA MET A 143 7.44 -6.30 13.79
C MET A 143 8.92 -6.74 13.88
N PRO A 144 9.61 -6.97 12.73
CA PRO A 144 11.02 -7.30 12.71
C PRO A 144 11.89 -6.23 13.37
N ILE A 145 13.10 -6.63 13.77
CA ILE A 145 14.18 -5.70 14.14
C ILE A 145 14.67 -5.00 12.87
N GLY A 146 15.01 -3.70 12.96
CA GLY A 146 15.53 -2.90 11.87
C GLY A 146 14.56 -1.81 11.42
N GLU A 147 14.98 -1.02 10.44
CA GLU A 147 14.22 0.14 9.96
C GLU A 147 13.30 -0.21 8.80
N PRO A 148 11.99 0.07 8.90
CA PRO A 148 11.09 -0.05 7.75
C PRO A 148 11.47 0.96 6.64
N PRO A 149 11.15 0.73 5.38
CA PRO A 149 10.40 -0.44 4.90
C PRO A 149 11.28 -1.65 4.58
N PHE A 150 12.60 -1.48 4.49
CA PHE A 150 13.49 -2.50 3.92
C PHE A 150 14.15 -3.39 4.96
N TYR A 151 14.27 -2.94 6.23
CA TYR A 151 14.92 -3.68 7.32
C TYR A 151 16.34 -4.16 6.95
N ASP A 152 17.10 -3.28 6.28
CA ASP A 152 18.46 -3.56 5.85
C ASP A 152 19.42 -3.72 7.05
N ASN A 153 20.55 -4.38 6.79
CA ASN A 153 21.64 -4.52 7.74
C ASN A 153 21.21 -5.14 9.10
N VAL A 154 20.34 -6.14 9.10
CA VAL A 154 19.99 -6.89 10.33
C VAL A 154 20.71 -8.24 10.30
N PRO A 155 21.42 -8.65 11.38
CA PRO A 155 21.52 -8.03 12.70
C PRO A 155 22.59 -6.96 12.85
N GLY A 156 23.31 -6.58 11.79
CA GLY A 156 24.40 -5.60 11.86
C GLY A 156 24.01 -4.20 12.35
N CYS A 157 22.70 -3.87 12.35
CA CYS A 157 22.20 -2.62 12.95
C CYS A 157 22.27 -2.63 14.48
N LEU A 158 22.41 -3.80 15.10
CA LEU A 158 22.60 -3.96 16.54
C LEU A 158 24.08 -3.94 16.88
N ALA A 159 24.48 -3.26 17.96
CA ALA A 159 25.86 -3.11 18.38
C ALA A 159 26.55 -4.47 18.64
N GLU A 160 25.79 -5.47 19.07
CA GLU A 160 26.28 -6.81 19.31
C GLU A 160 26.48 -7.65 18.03
N GLY A 161 26.05 -7.16 16.86
CA GLY A 161 26.17 -7.82 15.56
C GLY A 161 25.47 -9.19 15.48
N ARG A 162 24.55 -9.46 16.41
CA ARG A 162 23.78 -10.71 16.50
C ARG A 162 22.32 -10.44 16.79
N PHE A 163 21.46 -11.40 16.49
CA PHE A 163 20.07 -11.38 16.96
C PHE A 163 19.98 -11.69 18.47
N PRO A 164 18.92 -11.18 19.17
CA PRO A 164 18.57 -11.68 20.48
C PRO A 164 18.33 -13.20 20.44
N THR A 165 18.75 -13.89 21.47
CA THR A 165 18.46 -15.32 21.65
C THR A 165 17.14 -15.48 22.42
N ARG A 166 16.61 -16.73 22.44
CA ARG A 166 15.45 -17.06 23.31
C ARG A 166 15.72 -16.73 24.79
N HIS A 167 16.98 -16.93 25.24
CA HIS A 167 17.35 -16.67 26.64
C HIS A 167 17.42 -15.19 26.96
N ASP A 168 17.77 -14.32 25.99
CA ASP A 168 17.70 -12.88 26.16
C ASP A 168 16.23 -12.47 26.39
N LEU A 169 15.29 -13.00 25.59
CA LEU A 169 13.86 -12.72 25.70
C LEU A 169 13.23 -13.32 26.97
N ASP A 170 13.66 -14.52 27.40
CA ASP A 170 13.16 -15.19 28.62
C ASP A 170 13.41 -14.35 29.86
N ARG A 171 14.46 -13.52 29.88
CA ARG A 171 14.80 -12.66 31.02
C ARG A 171 13.75 -11.56 31.28
N VAL A 172 13.14 -11.06 30.21
CA VAL A 172 12.24 -9.88 30.29
C VAL A 172 10.77 -10.24 30.10
N ALA A 173 10.48 -11.40 29.53
CA ALA A 173 9.12 -11.88 29.32
C ALA A 173 8.97 -13.39 29.64
N PRO A 174 9.26 -13.82 30.89
CA PRO A 174 9.26 -15.24 31.26
C PRO A 174 7.87 -15.89 31.20
N ASN A 175 6.81 -15.11 31.34
CA ASN A 175 5.42 -15.57 31.42
C ASN A 175 4.64 -15.39 30.12
N HIS A 176 5.25 -14.83 29.07
CA HIS A 176 4.62 -14.55 27.80
C HIS A 176 5.29 -15.30 26.67
N PRO A 177 4.55 -15.92 25.74
CA PRO A 177 5.12 -16.35 24.47
C PRO A 177 5.46 -15.11 23.62
N VAL A 178 6.74 -14.94 23.28
CA VAL A 178 7.26 -13.80 22.49
C VAL A 178 7.69 -14.30 21.12
N TYR A 179 7.23 -13.61 20.08
CA TYR A 179 7.59 -13.87 18.70
C TYR A 179 7.93 -12.57 17.95
N ILE A 180 9.20 -12.41 17.60
CA ILE A 180 9.67 -11.33 16.72
C ILE A 180 9.66 -11.87 15.30
N ARG A 181 8.86 -11.24 14.43
CA ARG A 181 8.67 -11.70 13.05
C ARG A 181 9.97 -11.63 12.26
N ALA A 182 10.13 -12.58 11.34
CA ALA A 182 11.17 -12.48 10.31
C ALA A 182 10.88 -11.29 9.38
N ILE A 183 11.95 -10.72 8.86
CA ILE A 183 11.85 -9.83 7.71
C ILE A 183 11.52 -10.72 6.51
N TRP A 184 10.44 -10.40 5.82
CA TRP A 184 10.04 -11.12 4.63
C TRP A 184 10.02 -10.18 3.43
N GLY A 185 10.64 -10.62 2.34
CA GLY A 185 10.63 -9.89 1.08
C GLY A 185 11.50 -10.62 0.06
N HIS A 186 10.97 -10.81 -1.14
CA HIS A 186 11.70 -11.44 -2.26
C HIS A 186 12.90 -10.62 -2.74
N TRP A 187 12.98 -9.35 -2.36
CA TRP A 187 14.12 -8.45 -2.63
C TRP A 187 15.31 -8.69 -1.70
N ARG A 188 15.16 -9.49 -0.65
CA ARG A 188 16.27 -9.82 0.24
C ARG A 188 17.06 -10.99 -0.33
N ASN A 189 18.29 -10.70 -0.72
CA ASN A 189 19.24 -11.73 -1.16
C ASN A 189 19.99 -12.41 -0.01
N THR A 190 19.67 -12.06 1.23
CA THR A 190 20.35 -12.60 2.42
C THR A 190 19.49 -13.62 3.13
N LEU A 191 19.94 -14.87 3.12
CA LEU A 191 19.40 -15.96 3.93
C LEU A 191 20.33 -16.20 5.12
N PRO A 192 19.83 -16.76 6.24
CA PRO A 192 18.45 -17.20 6.46
C PRO A 192 17.52 -16.06 6.88
N LEU A 193 16.22 -16.21 6.60
CA LEU A 193 15.18 -15.38 7.22
C LEU A 193 15.01 -15.85 8.67
N VAL A 194 15.32 -14.98 9.62
CA VAL A 194 15.33 -15.34 11.04
C VAL A 194 14.10 -14.75 11.74
N SER A 195 13.24 -15.63 12.26
CA SER A 195 12.27 -15.30 13.31
C SER A 195 12.88 -15.61 14.66
N ILE A 196 12.52 -14.84 15.68
CA ILE A 196 13.06 -15.02 17.02
C ILE A 196 11.91 -15.33 17.96
N ALA A 197 12.02 -16.41 18.71
CA ALA A 197 11.01 -16.82 19.67
C ALA A 197 11.68 -17.10 21.01
N ASN A 198 10.95 -16.83 22.11
CA ASN A 198 11.40 -17.20 23.45
C ASN A 198 11.00 -18.65 23.81
N SER A 199 11.42 -19.11 24.98
CA SER A 199 11.15 -20.49 25.41
C SER A 199 9.66 -20.77 25.60
N GLN A 200 8.85 -19.79 25.96
CA GLN A 200 7.40 -19.95 26.09
C GLN A 200 6.72 -20.12 24.72
N ALA A 201 7.13 -19.34 23.73
CA ALA A 201 6.61 -19.48 22.38
C ALA A 201 6.96 -20.82 21.74
N LEU A 202 8.15 -21.36 22.02
CA LEU A 202 8.59 -22.65 21.50
C LEU A 202 7.89 -23.87 22.13
N LYS A 203 7.17 -23.69 23.22
CA LYS A 203 6.39 -24.75 23.90
C LYS A 203 4.95 -24.85 23.39
N ARG A 204 4.49 -23.85 22.62
CA ARG A 204 3.12 -23.75 22.10
C ARG A 204 3.06 -24.11 20.62
#